data_ce767fe26609fff8e307cff69fb2e0d5
#
_entry.id   ce767fe26609fff8e307cff69fb2e0d5
#
_cell.length_a   1.000
_cell.length_b   1.000
_cell.length_c   1.000
_cell.angle_alpha   90.00
_cell.angle_beta   90.00
_cell.angle_gamma   90.00
#
_symmetry.space_group_name_H-M   'P 1'
#
loop_
_entity.id
_entity.type
_entity.pdbx_description
1 polymer ?
#
loop_
_entity_poly.entity_id
_entity_poly.type
_entity_poly.pdbx_seq_one_letter_code
_entity_poly.pdbx_strand_id
1 'polypeptide(L)'
;MKYNGVEISKIIEAWLGGKVPQEGMRHDTMRDLARDIRYCLENTPKKVMAAFETQSWIQDLIAEGDPVEATVEGACKQRYFNTKPTRLKEALIAAGAVSNMSDMEETAVTHPLYQELTEWGEKIEAMFESFPCLKEICQGLRKPAYPAALFTGAAFLGTDLTRTWYYYYHRPEEERRLNYCIYVIGDPAVGKSFATRLYKLLAAPLIAADKMSNDAINNYKKSFKERGTSTKEQKKDALKAPDVIVRVHGARTANGVFIEDMNKAVELVGNKEMHLHMLTFDSELDSSTNASKGGQWIDKSTMELKAFHNEEDNQQYKNVDSVSGPFDVYWNYVYTGTPLSLRRKVTEANFGSGLSTRLACIPMPGSNFEMMPLRRHSAVDHSSEELLKAWAYRLDRVNGELPVWPLVEEIWQWTRDHLLLAKIDQDKADELLIMRVGYYGIAIATPYILMRHWEEWEQTKTFTIDDQDKELCQLVLNIQYQTQHFFFGKYARQYFDNMNNEANTNRRRRGKTKIAFDNLPENFTLEDVAQAFDTNQDYARVLVFRFKKDGFIERLEDGTYKKLGSI
;
A
#
# COMPACT_ATOMS: atom_id res chain seq x y z
N MET A 1 42.01 15.14 -2.17
CA MET A 1 40.73 14.38 -1.93
C MET A 1 40.17 13.95 -3.26
N LYS A 2 39.55 12.72 -3.32
CA LYS A 2 38.98 12.17 -4.56
C LYS A 2 37.51 11.89 -4.39
N TYR A 3 36.75 12.05 -5.46
CA TYR A 3 35.37 11.61 -5.61
C TYR A 3 35.26 10.73 -6.87
N ASN A 4 34.79 9.50 -6.73
CA ASN A 4 34.77 8.48 -7.82
C ASN A 4 36.12 8.37 -8.58
N GLY A 5 37.24 8.39 -7.85
CA GLY A 5 38.57 8.27 -8.42
C GLY A 5 39.17 9.56 -8.98
N VAL A 6 38.38 10.63 -9.16
CA VAL A 6 38.82 11.94 -9.69
C VAL A 6 39.14 12.91 -8.55
N GLU A 7 40.22 13.67 -8.70
CA GLU A 7 40.59 14.71 -7.73
C GLU A 7 39.53 15.81 -7.65
N ILE A 8 39.18 16.24 -6.43
CA ILE A 8 38.17 17.29 -6.20
C ILE A 8 38.54 18.60 -6.90
N SER A 9 39.83 18.95 -6.98
CA SER A 9 40.30 20.12 -7.69
C SER A 9 39.92 20.15 -9.17
N LYS A 10 39.94 18.97 -9.86
CA LYS A 10 39.49 18.84 -11.26
C LYS A 10 37.98 19.00 -11.40
N ILE A 11 37.21 18.52 -10.41
CA ILE A 11 35.77 18.72 -10.38
C ILE A 11 35.42 20.20 -10.19
N ILE A 12 36.14 20.91 -9.31
CA ILE A 12 35.98 22.34 -9.10
C ILE A 12 36.33 23.11 -10.37
N GLU A 13 37.44 22.75 -11.04
CA GLU A 13 37.86 23.38 -12.32
C GLU A 13 36.78 23.16 -13.40
N ALA A 14 36.25 21.98 -13.53
CA ALA A 14 35.13 21.69 -14.45
C ALA A 14 33.86 22.48 -14.09
N TRP A 15 33.54 22.63 -12.78
CA TRP A 15 32.41 23.41 -12.30
C TRP A 15 32.55 24.91 -12.63
N LEU A 16 33.77 25.43 -12.59
CA LEU A 16 34.11 26.79 -12.98
C LEU A 16 34.17 26.99 -14.51
N GLY A 17 34.10 25.91 -15.30
CA GLY A 17 34.27 25.95 -16.74
C GLY A 17 35.68 26.38 -17.18
N GLY A 18 36.70 26.06 -16.37
CA GLY A 18 38.10 26.42 -16.63
C GLY A 18 38.42 27.91 -16.47
N LYS A 19 37.53 28.71 -15.84
CA LYS A 19 37.70 30.15 -15.66
C LYS A 19 37.81 30.53 -14.20
N VAL A 20 38.73 31.38 -13.84
CA VAL A 20 38.80 31.97 -12.50
C VAL A 20 37.74 33.07 -12.37
N PRO A 21 36.98 33.13 -11.25
CA PRO A 21 35.95 34.14 -11.03
C PRO A 21 36.52 35.56 -11.04
N GLN A 22 35.80 36.50 -11.67
CA GLN A 22 36.19 37.91 -11.70
C GLN A 22 36.09 38.55 -10.33
N GLU A 23 36.92 39.55 -10.07
CA GLU A 23 36.86 40.39 -8.88
C GLU A 23 35.46 41.00 -8.73
N GLY A 24 34.85 40.95 -7.55
CA GLY A 24 33.45 41.33 -7.30
C GLY A 24 32.42 40.21 -7.44
N MET A 25 32.75 39.11 -8.12
CA MET A 25 31.88 37.91 -8.18
C MET A 25 32.41 36.70 -7.40
N ARG A 26 33.60 36.84 -6.82
CA ARG A 26 34.31 35.74 -6.14
C ARG A 26 33.53 35.19 -4.97
N HIS A 27 32.97 36.04 -4.09
CA HIS A 27 32.20 35.64 -2.93
C HIS A 27 30.94 34.82 -3.32
N ASP A 28 30.13 35.31 -4.26
CA ASP A 28 28.92 34.63 -4.71
C ASP A 28 29.27 33.30 -5.39
N THR A 29 30.30 33.26 -6.20
CA THR A 29 30.80 32.05 -6.85
C THR A 29 31.28 31.02 -5.83
N MET A 30 32.02 31.45 -4.79
CA MET A 30 32.48 30.58 -3.71
C MET A 30 31.30 30.00 -2.91
N ARG A 31 30.31 30.85 -2.57
CA ARG A 31 29.09 30.40 -1.89
C ARG A 31 28.32 29.34 -2.70
N ASP A 32 28.16 29.57 -4.00
CA ASP A 32 27.44 28.64 -4.87
C ASP A 32 28.26 27.35 -5.07
N LEU A 33 29.58 27.44 -5.21
CA LEU A 33 30.49 26.30 -5.23
C LEU A 33 30.40 25.49 -3.92
N ALA A 34 30.38 26.15 -2.75
CA ALA A 34 30.24 25.48 -1.46
C ALA A 34 28.91 24.66 -1.38
N ARG A 35 27.81 25.25 -1.86
CA ARG A 35 26.50 24.59 -1.92
C ARG A 35 26.49 23.36 -2.82
N ASP A 36 27.26 23.38 -3.90
CA ASP A 36 27.29 22.28 -4.87
C ASP A 36 28.32 21.23 -4.46
N ILE A 37 29.57 21.60 -4.18
CA ILE A 37 30.66 20.64 -3.94
C ILE A 37 30.47 19.81 -2.65
N ARG A 38 29.69 20.32 -1.68
CA ARG A 38 29.36 19.57 -0.45
C ARG A 38 28.73 18.19 -0.72
N TYR A 39 28.07 18.01 -1.87
CA TYR A 39 27.51 16.72 -2.31
C TYR A 39 28.59 15.69 -2.65
N CYS A 40 29.79 16.11 -2.97
CA CYS A 40 30.94 15.23 -3.20
C CYS A 40 31.77 15.00 -1.93
N LEU A 41 31.48 15.74 -0.85
CA LEU A 41 32.29 15.81 0.38
C LEU A 41 31.48 15.47 1.64
N GLU A 42 30.45 14.64 1.49
CA GLU A 42 29.60 14.12 2.57
C GLU A 42 28.95 15.23 3.43
N ASN A 43 28.68 16.38 2.82
CA ASN A 43 28.13 17.57 3.49
C ASN A 43 28.92 17.98 4.76
N THR A 44 30.25 17.80 4.75
CA THR A 44 31.12 18.04 5.90
C THR A 44 31.90 19.34 5.71
N PRO A 45 31.66 20.41 6.54
CA PRO A 45 32.31 21.70 6.39
C PRO A 45 33.84 21.61 6.31
N LYS A 46 34.46 20.79 7.17
CA LYS A 46 35.93 20.60 7.18
C LYS A 46 36.47 20.04 5.86
N LYS A 47 35.74 19.13 5.21
CA LYS A 47 36.14 18.59 3.90
C LYS A 47 35.98 19.61 2.79
N VAL A 48 34.94 20.46 2.85
CA VAL A 48 34.74 21.57 1.89
C VAL A 48 35.83 22.60 2.03
N MET A 49 36.17 23.02 3.26
CA MET A 49 37.27 23.94 3.51
C MET A 49 38.62 23.40 3.00
N ALA A 50 38.95 22.13 3.28
CA ALA A 50 40.16 21.49 2.78
C ALA A 50 40.21 21.40 1.24
N ALA A 51 39.06 21.31 0.56
CA ALA A 51 39.00 21.40 -0.91
C ALA A 51 39.25 22.84 -1.40
N PHE A 52 38.78 23.81 -0.65
CA PHE A 52 38.95 25.23 -0.94
C PHE A 52 40.40 25.74 -0.74
N GLU A 53 41.17 25.10 0.17
CA GLU A 53 42.59 25.38 0.34
C GLU A 53 43.40 25.15 -0.95
N THR A 54 42.91 24.32 -1.87
CA THR A 54 43.58 24.09 -3.16
C THR A 54 43.28 25.14 -4.21
N GLN A 55 42.42 26.13 -3.92
CA GLN A 55 41.95 27.14 -4.87
C GLN A 55 42.56 28.52 -4.51
N SER A 56 43.51 29.00 -5.30
CA SER A 56 44.21 30.27 -5.04
C SER A 56 43.28 31.47 -4.89
N TRP A 57 42.27 31.57 -5.75
CA TRP A 57 41.31 32.68 -5.72
C TRP A 57 40.42 32.70 -4.46
N ILE A 58 40.22 31.54 -3.80
CA ILE A 58 39.53 31.47 -2.50
C ILE A 58 40.48 31.83 -1.38
N GLN A 59 41.77 31.49 -1.49
CA GLN A 59 42.79 31.93 -0.55
C GLN A 59 42.94 33.46 -0.57
N ASP A 60 42.84 34.08 -1.75
CA ASP A 60 42.83 35.55 -1.88
C ASP A 60 41.62 36.16 -1.13
N LEU A 61 40.40 35.56 -1.27
CA LEU A 61 39.21 35.98 -0.52
C LEU A 61 39.41 35.90 1.01
N ILE A 62 40.03 34.82 1.48
CA ILE A 62 40.34 34.66 2.92
C ILE A 62 41.35 35.77 3.37
N ALA A 63 42.35 36.04 2.57
CA ALA A 63 43.33 37.08 2.85
C ALA A 63 42.72 38.50 2.84
N GLU A 64 41.70 38.73 2.02
CA GLU A 64 40.91 39.96 1.95
C GLU A 64 39.92 40.11 3.13
N GLY A 65 39.78 39.09 4.00
CA GLY A 65 38.90 39.10 5.18
C GLY A 65 37.47 38.63 4.92
N ASP A 66 37.22 37.96 3.79
CA ASP A 66 35.92 37.38 3.50
C ASP A 66 35.59 36.21 4.47
N PRO A 67 34.36 36.10 5.02
CA PRO A 67 33.99 35.07 5.97
C PRO A 67 33.71 33.70 5.29
N VAL A 68 34.69 33.16 4.55
CA VAL A 68 34.61 31.93 3.78
C VAL A 68 34.17 30.75 4.65
N GLU A 69 34.76 30.58 5.85
CA GLU A 69 34.42 29.47 6.76
C GLU A 69 32.97 29.54 7.21
N ALA A 70 32.47 30.70 7.61
CA ALA A 70 31.07 30.90 8.00
C ALA A 70 30.11 30.63 6.84
N THR A 71 30.50 30.99 5.60
CA THR A 71 29.72 30.74 4.39
C THR A 71 29.64 29.24 4.07
N VAL A 72 30.76 28.52 4.20
CA VAL A 72 30.80 27.05 4.03
C VAL A 72 29.97 26.36 5.10
N GLU A 73 30.08 26.76 6.36
CA GLU A 73 29.20 26.21 7.42
C GLU A 73 27.72 26.48 7.12
N GLY A 74 27.39 27.69 6.71
CA GLY A 74 26.03 28.07 6.31
C GLY A 74 25.51 27.23 5.14
N ALA A 75 26.35 26.97 4.14
CA ALA A 75 26.00 26.09 3.01
C ALA A 75 25.73 24.65 3.46
N CYS A 76 26.54 24.09 4.36
CA CYS A 76 26.36 22.73 4.88
C CYS A 76 25.17 22.58 5.84
N LYS A 77 24.73 23.66 6.50
CA LYS A 77 23.52 23.69 7.35
C LYS A 77 22.21 23.78 6.54
N GLN A 78 22.29 24.21 5.28
CA GLN A 78 21.10 24.27 4.41
C GLN A 78 20.55 22.87 4.14
N ARG A 79 19.24 22.81 3.83
CA ARG A 79 18.57 21.55 3.50
C ARG A 79 19.38 20.77 2.46
N TYR A 80 19.71 19.53 2.81
CA TYR A 80 20.43 18.61 1.94
C TYR A 80 19.42 17.80 1.13
N PHE A 81 19.48 17.91 -0.19
CA PHE A 81 18.61 17.16 -1.09
C PHE A 81 19.35 15.90 -1.56
N ASN A 82 18.60 14.84 -1.85
CA ASN A 82 19.20 13.59 -2.36
C ASN A 82 19.66 13.71 -3.82
N THR A 83 19.25 14.77 -4.52
CA THR A 83 19.66 15.04 -5.91
C THR A 83 20.76 16.11 -5.96
N LYS A 84 21.83 15.83 -6.71
CA LYS A 84 22.90 16.80 -6.95
C LYS A 84 22.42 17.93 -7.86
N PRO A 85 22.85 19.18 -7.64
CA PRO A 85 22.56 20.31 -8.52
C PRO A 85 23.00 20.06 -9.96
N THR A 86 22.25 20.58 -10.95
CA THR A 86 22.51 20.36 -12.38
C THR A 86 23.93 20.77 -12.78
N ARG A 87 24.39 21.93 -12.33
CA ARG A 87 25.74 22.42 -12.59
C ARG A 87 26.82 21.47 -12.06
N LEU A 88 26.61 20.88 -10.87
CA LEU A 88 27.54 19.89 -10.33
C LEU A 88 27.51 18.59 -11.15
N LYS A 89 26.35 18.18 -11.64
CA LYS A 89 26.24 16.99 -12.51
C LYS A 89 27.05 17.16 -13.79
N GLU A 90 26.89 18.29 -14.45
CA GLU A 90 27.65 18.65 -15.65
C GLU A 90 29.15 18.66 -15.38
N ALA A 91 29.56 19.24 -14.26
CA ALA A 91 30.97 19.26 -13.85
C ALA A 91 31.55 17.87 -13.58
N LEU A 92 30.79 16.98 -12.96
CA LEU A 92 31.20 15.60 -12.69
C LEU A 92 31.42 14.79 -13.99
N ILE A 93 30.57 15.01 -14.99
CA ILE A 93 30.72 14.40 -16.33
C ILE A 93 31.96 14.99 -17.02
N ALA A 94 32.08 16.31 -17.04
CA ALA A 94 33.21 16.98 -17.67
C ALA A 94 34.56 16.61 -17.03
N ALA A 95 34.59 16.37 -15.71
CA ALA A 95 35.79 15.92 -14.99
C ALA A 95 36.07 14.41 -15.15
N GLY A 96 35.15 13.65 -15.78
CA GLY A 96 35.28 12.20 -15.93
C GLY A 96 35.04 11.41 -14.64
N ALA A 97 34.40 12.03 -13.64
CA ALA A 97 34.01 11.37 -12.39
C ALA A 97 32.76 10.51 -12.54
N VAL A 98 32.00 10.74 -13.62
CA VAL A 98 30.80 9.98 -14.01
C VAL A 98 30.79 9.90 -15.54
N SER A 99 30.42 8.74 -16.10
CA SER A 99 30.51 8.49 -17.54
C SER A 99 29.42 9.19 -18.36
N ASN A 100 28.22 9.32 -17.80
CA ASN A 100 27.09 9.98 -18.43
C ASN A 100 26.03 10.40 -17.40
N MET A 101 24.96 11.08 -17.85
CA MET A 101 23.85 11.50 -16.96
C MET A 101 23.09 10.31 -16.37
N SER A 102 23.00 9.19 -17.06
CA SER A 102 22.31 7.98 -16.58
C SER A 102 23.03 7.31 -15.41
N ASP A 103 24.37 7.36 -15.37
CA ASP A 103 25.14 6.82 -14.25
C ASP A 103 24.96 7.65 -12.94
N MET A 104 24.36 8.84 -13.08
CA MET A 104 24.00 9.69 -11.93
C MET A 104 22.57 9.45 -11.46
N GLU A 105 21.77 8.70 -12.21
CA GLU A 105 20.37 8.39 -11.89
C GLU A 105 20.24 7.35 -10.78
N GLU A 106 21.31 6.63 -10.40
CA GLU A 106 21.32 5.71 -9.24
C GLU A 106 21.00 6.38 -7.90
N THR A 107 20.90 7.71 -7.85
CA THR A 107 20.46 8.47 -6.67
C THR A 107 19.16 9.25 -6.89
N ALA A 108 18.40 9.00 -7.95
CA ALA A 108 17.02 9.43 -8.01
C ALA A 108 16.30 8.81 -6.79
N VAL A 109 15.54 9.63 -6.06
CA VAL A 109 14.74 9.14 -4.92
C VAL A 109 13.65 8.24 -5.48
N THR A 110 14.02 6.99 -5.76
CA THR A 110 13.07 5.95 -6.08
C THR A 110 12.24 5.64 -4.84
N HIS A 111 10.99 5.26 -5.06
CA HIS A 111 10.16 4.75 -3.97
C HIS A 111 10.91 3.59 -3.27
N PRO A 112 10.96 3.54 -1.91
CA PRO A 112 11.73 2.52 -1.20
C PRO A 112 11.42 1.07 -1.61
N LEU A 113 10.17 0.80 -2.04
CA LEU A 113 9.74 -0.51 -2.55
C LEU A 113 9.73 -0.57 -4.09
N TYR A 114 10.45 0.28 -4.81
CA TYR A 114 10.35 0.33 -6.28
C TYR A 114 10.81 -0.97 -6.94
N GLN A 115 11.86 -1.57 -6.42
CA GLN A 115 12.39 -2.84 -6.92
C GLN A 115 11.38 -3.97 -6.67
N GLU A 116 10.89 -4.12 -5.46
CA GLU A 116 9.89 -5.12 -5.09
C GLU A 116 8.60 -4.96 -5.90
N LEU A 117 8.13 -3.71 -6.06
CA LEU A 117 6.96 -3.40 -6.90
C LEU A 117 7.18 -3.80 -8.36
N THR A 118 8.40 -3.63 -8.89
CA THR A 118 8.75 -4.06 -10.25
C THR A 118 8.75 -5.58 -10.36
N GLU A 119 9.39 -6.28 -9.42
CA GLU A 119 9.43 -7.75 -9.38
C GLU A 119 8.02 -8.36 -9.24
N TRP A 120 7.16 -7.78 -8.39
CA TRP A 120 5.75 -8.19 -8.28
C TRP A 120 4.98 -7.90 -9.57
N GLY A 121 5.25 -6.77 -10.20
CA GLY A 121 4.67 -6.44 -11.50
C GLY A 121 5.05 -7.42 -12.60
N GLU A 122 6.29 -7.91 -12.60
CA GLU A 122 6.76 -8.95 -13.53
C GLU A 122 6.06 -10.29 -13.29
N LYS A 123 5.87 -10.68 -12.03
CA LYS A 123 5.11 -11.88 -11.67
C LYS A 123 3.64 -11.76 -12.09
N ILE A 124 3.01 -10.59 -11.89
CA ILE A 124 1.63 -10.33 -12.35
C ILE A 124 1.55 -10.40 -13.88
N GLU A 125 2.53 -9.84 -14.59
CA GLU A 125 2.57 -9.91 -16.05
C GLU A 125 2.69 -11.36 -16.56
N ALA A 126 3.49 -12.19 -15.91
CA ALA A 126 3.62 -13.61 -16.24
C ALA A 126 2.30 -14.39 -16.08
N MET A 127 1.38 -13.88 -15.26
CA MET A 127 0.06 -14.48 -15.01
C MET A 127 -1.02 -14.02 -16.02
N PHE A 128 -0.75 -13.10 -16.94
CA PHE A 128 -1.74 -12.52 -17.85
C PHE A 128 -2.45 -13.54 -18.75
N GLU A 129 -1.76 -14.60 -19.12
CA GLU A 129 -2.36 -15.66 -19.95
C GLU A 129 -3.22 -16.63 -19.14
N SER A 130 -2.90 -16.81 -17.86
CA SER A 130 -3.59 -17.75 -16.97
C SER A 130 -4.84 -17.15 -16.34
N PHE A 131 -4.84 -15.85 -16.02
CA PHE A 131 -5.93 -15.20 -15.31
C PHE A 131 -6.67 -14.21 -16.21
N PRO A 132 -7.94 -14.48 -16.58
CA PRO A 132 -8.74 -13.58 -17.40
C PRO A 132 -8.81 -12.16 -16.82
N CYS A 133 -8.83 -11.18 -17.68
CA CYS A 133 -8.92 -9.74 -17.36
C CYS A 133 -7.73 -9.11 -16.63
N LEU A 134 -6.76 -9.88 -16.16
CA LEU A 134 -5.63 -9.32 -15.40
C LEU A 134 -4.80 -8.36 -16.27
N LYS A 135 -4.59 -8.70 -17.54
CA LYS A 135 -3.94 -7.84 -18.53
C LYS A 135 -4.70 -6.54 -18.77
N GLU A 136 -6.01 -6.62 -18.92
CA GLU A 136 -6.91 -5.48 -19.18
C GLU A 136 -7.01 -4.56 -17.96
N ILE A 137 -7.00 -5.12 -16.75
CA ILE A 137 -6.94 -4.38 -15.49
C ILE A 137 -5.65 -3.58 -15.39
N CYS A 138 -4.51 -4.17 -15.78
CA CYS A 138 -3.19 -3.53 -15.77
C CYS A 138 -2.94 -2.62 -16.99
N GLN A 139 -3.86 -2.55 -17.95
CA GLN A 139 -3.69 -1.80 -19.19
C GLN A 139 -3.37 -0.32 -18.95
N GLY A 140 -2.29 0.16 -19.59
CA GLY A 140 -1.89 1.57 -19.51
C GLY A 140 -1.10 1.93 -18.25
N LEU A 141 -0.78 0.95 -17.42
CA LEU A 141 0.08 1.13 -16.24
C LEU A 141 1.50 0.63 -16.52
N ARG A 142 2.43 1.03 -15.66
CA ARG A 142 3.77 0.45 -15.60
C ARG A 142 3.78 -0.73 -14.63
N LYS A 143 4.73 -1.65 -14.79
CA LYS A 143 4.86 -2.84 -13.94
C LYS A 143 4.83 -2.54 -12.44
N PRO A 144 5.55 -1.52 -11.90
CA PRO A 144 5.49 -1.20 -10.47
C PRO A 144 4.10 -0.78 -9.95
N ALA A 145 3.15 -0.44 -10.84
CA ALA A 145 1.78 -0.11 -10.49
C ALA A 145 0.80 -1.29 -10.61
N TYR A 146 1.23 -2.44 -11.14
CA TYR A 146 0.38 -3.62 -11.30
C TYR A 146 -0.16 -4.17 -9.97
N PRO A 147 0.61 -4.18 -8.84
CA PRO A 147 0.05 -4.56 -7.55
C PRO A 147 -1.16 -3.70 -7.13
N ALA A 148 -1.09 -2.38 -7.36
CA ALA A 148 -2.22 -1.49 -7.07
C ALA A 148 -3.45 -1.80 -7.96
N ALA A 149 -3.22 -2.14 -9.23
CA ALA A 149 -4.29 -2.54 -10.15
C ALA A 149 -4.91 -3.88 -9.76
N LEU A 150 -4.11 -4.88 -9.41
CA LEU A 150 -4.54 -6.19 -8.93
C LEU A 150 -5.49 -6.06 -7.73
N PHE A 151 -5.07 -5.33 -6.69
CA PHE A 151 -5.88 -5.14 -5.48
C PHE A 151 -7.14 -4.32 -5.73
N THR A 152 -7.04 -3.26 -6.52
CA THR A 152 -8.19 -2.40 -6.86
C THR A 152 -9.20 -3.16 -7.72
N GLY A 153 -8.75 -3.91 -8.71
CA GLY A 153 -9.60 -4.74 -9.57
C GLY A 153 -10.32 -5.82 -8.78
N ALA A 154 -9.60 -6.53 -7.90
CA ALA A 154 -10.18 -7.52 -7.01
C ALA A 154 -11.25 -6.93 -6.10
N ALA A 155 -11.05 -5.72 -5.57
CA ALA A 155 -12.01 -5.10 -4.67
C ALA A 155 -13.36 -4.81 -5.35
N PHE A 156 -13.34 -4.34 -6.60
CA PHE A 156 -14.58 -4.11 -7.35
C PHE A 156 -15.23 -5.43 -7.79
N LEU A 157 -14.49 -6.33 -8.42
CA LEU A 157 -14.99 -7.66 -8.82
C LEU A 157 -15.48 -8.49 -7.63
N GLY A 158 -14.76 -8.44 -6.51
CA GLY A 158 -15.16 -9.16 -5.31
C GLY A 158 -16.35 -8.53 -4.59
N THR A 159 -16.62 -7.23 -4.80
CA THR A 159 -17.87 -6.62 -4.32
C THR A 159 -19.08 -7.12 -5.13
N ASP A 160 -18.91 -7.47 -6.39
CA ASP A 160 -19.94 -8.15 -7.19
C ASP A 160 -20.22 -9.56 -6.66
N LEU A 161 -19.22 -10.26 -6.08
CA LEU A 161 -19.37 -11.56 -5.41
C LEU A 161 -20.06 -11.47 -4.04
N THR A 162 -20.85 -10.46 -3.81
CA THR A 162 -21.50 -10.18 -2.51
C THR A 162 -22.44 -11.27 -2.03
N ARG A 163 -22.89 -12.21 -2.87
CA ARG A 163 -23.80 -13.32 -2.52
C ARG A 163 -23.04 -14.62 -2.28
N THR A 164 -21.72 -14.53 -2.01
CA THR A 164 -20.87 -15.70 -1.76
C THR A 164 -20.31 -15.70 -0.35
N TRP A 165 -19.88 -16.86 0.12
CA TRP A 165 -19.22 -17.04 1.41
C TRP A 165 -18.13 -18.10 1.30
N TYR A 166 -17.24 -18.12 2.30
CA TYR A 166 -16.21 -19.15 2.47
C TYR A 166 -15.97 -19.40 3.96
N TYR A 167 -15.26 -20.49 4.29
CA TYR A 167 -14.83 -20.79 5.65
C TYR A 167 -13.34 -20.54 5.82
N TYR A 168 -12.93 -20.19 7.05
CA TYR A 168 -11.56 -19.83 7.35
C TYR A 168 -11.06 -20.54 8.61
N TYR A 169 -9.79 -20.93 8.67
CA TYR A 169 -9.23 -21.80 9.72
C TYR A 169 -9.39 -21.24 11.14
N HIS A 170 -9.44 -19.92 11.31
CA HIS A 170 -9.52 -19.30 12.65
C HIS A 170 -10.88 -19.55 13.35
N ARG A 171 -11.95 -19.61 12.58
CA ARG A 171 -13.31 -19.98 13.03
C ARG A 171 -13.99 -20.70 11.89
N PRO A 172 -13.71 -22.01 11.73
CA PRO A 172 -14.19 -22.77 10.57
C PRO A 172 -15.70 -23.03 10.59
N GLU A 173 -16.37 -22.76 11.69
CA GLU A 173 -17.83 -22.83 11.85
C GLU A 173 -18.55 -21.56 11.38
N GLU A 174 -17.82 -20.45 11.20
CA GLU A 174 -18.39 -19.17 10.79
C GLU A 174 -18.19 -18.91 9.31
N GLU A 175 -19.26 -18.52 8.64
CA GLU A 175 -19.19 -18.04 7.26
C GLU A 175 -18.49 -16.69 7.19
N ARG A 176 -17.56 -16.58 6.24
CA ARG A 176 -16.84 -15.33 5.96
C ARG A 176 -17.23 -14.79 4.60
N ARG A 177 -17.16 -13.49 4.47
CA ARG A 177 -17.44 -12.77 3.23
C ARG A 177 -16.15 -12.18 2.66
N LEU A 178 -16.14 -11.91 1.37
CA LEU A 178 -15.04 -11.23 0.73
C LEU A 178 -15.12 -9.73 1.06
N ASN A 179 -14.21 -9.26 1.92
CA ASN A 179 -14.20 -7.88 2.41
C ASN A 179 -12.97 -7.12 1.91
N TYR A 180 -13.15 -5.87 1.52
CA TYR A 180 -12.13 -5.03 0.90
C TYR A 180 -12.04 -3.66 1.55
N CYS A 181 -10.91 -3.40 2.21
CA CYS A 181 -10.56 -2.12 2.82
C CYS A 181 -9.27 -1.61 2.15
N ILE A 182 -9.37 -1.10 0.92
CA ILE A 182 -8.23 -0.85 0.04
C ILE A 182 -7.88 0.64 -0.02
N TYR A 183 -6.60 0.95 0.21
CA TYR A 183 -6.03 2.28 0.03
C TYR A 183 -4.88 2.24 -0.97
N VAL A 184 -5.02 2.95 -2.09
CA VAL A 184 -3.94 3.12 -3.08
C VAL A 184 -3.22 4.44 -2.79
N ILE A 185 -1.97 4.34 -2.34
CA ILE A 185 -1.23 5.48 -1.83
C ILE A 185 -0.06 5.84 -2.74
N GLY A 186 -0.07 7.04 -3.27
CA GLY A 186 1.02 7.56 -4.10
C GLY A 186 1.01 9.08 -4.18
N ASP A 187 2.11 9.66 -4.61
CA ASP A 187 2.27 11.10 -4.74
C ASP A 187 1.26 11.71 -5.73
N PRO A 188 1.04 13.02 -5.71
CA PRO A 188 0.27 13.68 -6.77
C PRO A 188 0.82 13.37 -8.16
N ALA A 189 -0.08 13.24 -9.15
CA ALA A 189 0.23 13.02 -10.56
C ALA A 189 0.89 11.66 -10.93
N VAL A 190 0.92 10.67 -10.03
CA VAL A 190 1.46 9.32 -10.33
C VAL A 190 0.50 8.42 -11.15
N GLY A 191 -0.66 8.93 -11.56
CA GLY A 191 -1.60 8.17 -12.40
C GLY A 191 -2.64 7.35 -11.64
N LYS A 192 -2.98 7.69 -10.39
CA LYS A 192 -4.03 7.01 -9.59
C LYS A 192 -5.42 7.00 -10.24
N SER A 193 -5.64 7.77 -11.30
CA SER A 193 -6.90 7.81 -12.06
C SER A 193 -7.29 6.46 -12.72
N PHE A 194 -6.36 5.50 -12.81
CA PHE A 194 -6.70 4.14 -13.24
C PHE A 194 -7.80 3.51 -12.38
N ALA A 195 -7.80 3.78 -11.06
CA ALA A 195 -8.82 3.29 -10.14
C ALA A 195 -10.23 3.79 -10.51
N THR A 196 -10.35 5.05 -10.99
CA THR A 196 -11.62 5.59 -11.49
C THR A 196 -12.08 4.89 -12.76
N ARG A 197 -11.14 4.53 -13.65
CA ARG A 197 -11.46 3.71 -14.83
C ARG A 197 -11.97 2.33 -14.41
N LEU A 198 -11.25 1.63 -13.54
CA LEU A 198 -11.64 0.31 -13.06
C LEU A 198 -12.98 0.35 -12.33
N TYR A 199 -13.23 1.35 -11.47
CA TYR A 199 -14.51 1.51 -10.80
C TYR A 199 -15.68 1.58 -11.80
N LYS A 200 -15.58 2.41 -12.86
CA LYS A 200 -16.64 2.55 -13.86
C LYS A 200 -16.91 1.27 -14.65
N LEU A 201 -15.91 0.42 -14.81
CA LEU A 201 -16.00 -0.81 -15.60
C LEU A 201 -16.40 -2.01 -14.74
N LEU A 202 -15.74 -2.18 -13.59
CA LEU A 202 -15.88 -3.36 -12.74
C LEU A 202 -17.02 -3.25 -11.71
N ALA A 203 -17.45 -2.04 -11.33
CA ALA A 203 -18.65 -1.83 -10.53
C ALA A 203 -19.88 -1.49 -11.40
N ALA A 204 -19.83 -1.74 -12.70
CA ALA A 204 -20.90 -1.40 -13.63
C ALA A 204 -22.27 -2.00 -13.25
N PRO A 205 -22.39 -3.25 -12.78
CA PRO A 205 -23.68 -3.82 -12.35
C PRO A 205 -24.29 -3.02 -11.19
N LEU A 206 -23.49 -2.70 -10.18
CA LEU A 206 -23.94 -1.92 -9.01
C LEU A 206 -24.34 -0.51 -9.41
N ILE A 207 -23.55 0.17 -10.22
CA ILE A 207 -23.83 1.53 -10.71
C ILE A 207 -25.12 1.56 -11.52
N ALA A 208 -25.36 0.56 -12.35
CA ALA A 208 -26.57 0.45 -13.16
C ALA A 208 -27.81 0.23 -12.29
N ALA A 209 -27.75 -0.69 -11.31
CA ALA A 209 -28.83 -0.96 -10.37
C ALA A 209 -29.16 0.27 -9.53
N ASP A 210 -28.15 0.95 -8.99
CA ASP A 210 -28.31 2.16 -8.18
C ASP A 210 -28.87 3.32 -8.99
N LYS A 211 -28.53 3.44 -10.27
CA LYS A 211 -29.12 4.43 -11.15
C LYS A 211 -30.64 4.24 -11.26
N MET A 212 -31.10 3.01 -11.47
CA MET A 212 -32.53 2.69 -11.53
C MET A 212 -33.21 3.00 -10.20
N SER A 213 -32.61 2.64 -9.07
CA SER A 213 -33.08 2.94 -7.72
C SER A 213 -33.21 4.45 -7.48
N ASN A 214 -32.17 5.20 -7.80
CA ASN A 214 -32.14 6.67 -7.66
C ASN A 214 -33.14 7.35 -8.58
N ASP A 215 -33.35 6.88 -9.78
CA ASP A 215 -34.37 7.39 -10.70
C ASP A 215 -35.79 7.17 -10.11
N ALA A 216 -36.07 6.02 -9.52
CA ALA A 216 -37.31 5.72 -8.82
C ALA A 216 -37.54 6.67 -7.62
N ILE A 217 -36.50 6.87 -6.77
CA ILE A 217 -36.52 7.80 -5.63
C ILE A 217 -36.79 9.24 -6.11
N ASN A 218 -36.13 9.69 -7.16
CA ASN A 218 -36.27 11.04 -7.69
C ASN A 218 -37.66 11.28 -8.29
N ASN A 219 -38.18 10.29 -9.01
CA ASN A 219 -39.54 10.33 -9.54
C ASN A 219 -40.60 10.40 -8.42
N TYR A 220 -40.41 9.60 -7.36
CA TYR A 220 -41.27 9.69 -6.16
C TYR A 220 -41.22 11.07 -5.52
N LYS A 221 -40.02 11.62 -5.27
CA LYS A 221 -39.83 12.96 -4.69
C LYS A 221 -40.49 14.05 -5.56
N LYS A 222 -40.40 13.93 -6.89
CA LYS A 222 -41.03 14.86 -7.83
C LYS A 222 -42.56 14.79 -7.74
N SER A 223 -43.14 13.59 -7.80
CA SER A 223 -44.58 13.38 -7.67
C SER A 223 -45.11 13.84 -6.31
N PHE A 224 -44.34 13.67 -5.23
CA PHE A 224 -44.69 14.16 -3.91
C PHE A 224 -44.72 15.71 -3.83
N LYS A 225 -43.79 16.40 -4.47
CA LYS A 225 -43.76 17.87 -4.55
C LYS A 225 -44.92 18.43 -5.38
N GLU A 226 -45.24 17.79 -6.49
CA GLU A 226 -46.36 18.21 -7.37
C GLU A 226 -47.72 18.06 -6.67
N ARG A 227 -47.86 17.11 -5.73
CA ARG A 227 -49.08 16.91 -4.91
C ARG A 227 -49.16 17.79 -3.67
N GLY A 228 -48.12 18.55 -3.34
CA GLY A 228 -48.07 19.42 -2.14
C GLY A 228 -49.12 20.56 -2.10
N THR A 229 -49.91 20.72 -3.17
CA THR A 229 -51.03 21.67 -3.30
C THR A 229 -52.42 21.04 -3.13
N SER A 230 -52.53 19.76 -2.82
CA SER A 230 -53.80 19.02 -2.79
C SER A 230 -54.37 18.84 -1.36
N THR A 231 -55.72 18.76 -1.27
CA THR A 231 -56.53 18.70 -0.05
C THR A 231 -56.26 17.45 0.82
N LYS A 232 -56.61 17.50 2.13
CA LYS A 232 -56.40 16.44 3.13
C LYS A 232 -56.90 15.04 2.74
N GLU A 233 -57.90 14.93 1.86
CA GLU A 233 -58.46 13.65 1.41
C GLU A 233 -57.56 12.93 0.38
N GLN A 234 -56.83 13.67 -0.46
CA GLN A 234 -55.88 13.12 -1.42
C GLN A 234 -54.55 12.67 -0.77
N LYS A 235 -54.34 12.99 0.52
CA LYS A 235 -53.20 12.47 1.31
C LYS A 235 -53.38 11.04 1.80
N LYS A 236 -54.59 10.50 1.75
CA LYS A 236 -54.86 9.10 2.18
C LYS A 236 -54.37 8.04 1.16
N ASP A 237 -54.30 8.40 -0.13
CA ASP A 237 -53.63 7.57 -1.16
C ASP A 237 -52.17 7.97 -1.32
N ALA A 238 -51.45 8.08 -0.20
CA ALA A 238 -50.02 8.39 -0.22
C ALA A 238 -49.30 7.34 -1.07
N LEU A 239 -48.67 7.79 -2.16
CA LEU A 239 -47.73 6.96 -2.90
C LEU A 239 -46.74 6.36 -1.89
N LYS A 240 -46.71 5.07 -1.81
CA LYS A 240 -45.73 4.35 -1.00
C LYS A 240 -44.35 4.71 -1.55
N ALA A 241 -43.40 5.04 -0.68
CA ALA A 241 -42.02 5.26 -1.08
C ALA A 241 -41.49 4.00 -1.79
N PRO A 242 -40.72 4.13 -2.87
CA PRO A 242 -40.19 2.98 -3.56
C PRO A 242 -39.28 2.18 -2.61
N ASP A 243 -39.50 0.88 -2.54
CA ASP A 243 -38.65 -0.02 -1.82
C ASP A 243 -37.49 -0.44 -2.75
N VAL A 244 -36.43 0.31 -2.71
CA VAL A 244 -35.26 0.15 -3.58
C VAL A 244 -33.99 0.10 -2.75
N ILE A 245 -33.01 -0.60 -3.27
CA ILE A 245 -31.68 -0.75 -2.68
C ILE A 245 -30.71 0.19 -3.40
N VAL A 246 -29.94 0.98 -2.63
CA VAL A 246 -28.82 1.79 -3.12
C VAL A 246 -27.56 1.31 -2.39
N ARG A 247 -26.57 0.82 -3.14
CA ARG A 247 -25.37 0.22 -2.56
C ARG A 247 -24.11 1.07 -2.72
N VAL A 248 -24.07 1.97 -3.69
CA VAL A 248 -22.89 2.81 -3.96
C VAL A 248 -23.05 4.17 -3.30
N HIS A 249 -22.19 4.47 -2.35
CA HIS A 249 -22.23 5.70 -1.59
C HIS A 249 -20.89 6.44 -1.60
N GLY A 250 -20.93 7.76 -1.77
CA GLY A 250 -19.76 8.62 -1.61
C GLY A 250 -19.36 8.77 -0.14
N ALA A 251 -18.11 9.14 0.11
CA ALA A 251 -17.58 9.36 1.46
C ALA A 251 -18.38 10.38 2.29
N ARG A 252 -19.08 11.31 1.62
CA ARG A 252 -19.89 12.37 2.26
C ARG A 252 -21.35 12.00 2.54
N THR A 253 -21.76 10.76 2.29
CA THR A 253 -23.12 10.31 2.62
C THR A 253 -23.30 10.30 4.14
N ALA A 254 -24.41 10.86 4.61
CA ALA A 254 -24.76 10.89 6.04
C ALA A 254 -24.91 9.47 6.60
N ASN A 255 -24.46 9.22 7.84
CA ASN A 255 -24.49 7.89 8.46
C ASN A 255 -25.90 7.30 8.51
N GLY A 256 -26.92 8.11 8.84
CA GLY A 256 -28.30 7.62 8.88
C GLY A 256 -28.78 7.05 7.54
N VAL A 257 -28.50 7.73 6.42
CA VAL A 257 -28.82 7.25 5.07
C VAL A 257 -28.00 6.01 4.72
N PHE A 258 -26.70 6.03 5.01
CA PHE A 258 -25.82 4.91 4.73
C PHE A 258 -26.22 3.62 5.46
N ILE A 259 -26.58 3.74 6.74
CA ILE A 259 -27.01 2.59 7.56
C ILE A 259 -28.40 2.12 7.14
N GLU A 260 -29.31 3.03 6.80
CA GLU A 260 -30.63 2.69 6.30
C GLU A 260 -30.54 1.87 5.00
N ASP A 261 -29.74 2.34 4.04
CA ASP A 261 -29.54 1.63 2.77
C ASP A 261 -28.83 0.29 2.98
N MET A 262 -27.86 0.21 3.90
CA MET A 262 -27.18 -1.04 4.23
C MET A 262 -28.11 -2.07 4.85
N ASN A 263 -29.02 -1.65 5.73
CA ASN A 263 -30.04 -2.55 6.29
C ASN A 263 -31.07 -3.03 5.26
N LYS A 264 -31.38 -2.19 4.27
CA LYS A 264 -32.26 -2.58 3.15
C LYS A 264 -31.57 -3.48 2.11
N ALA A 265 -30.23 -3.44 2.09
CA ALA A 265 -29.43 -4.20 1.13
C ALA A 265 -29.37 -5.69 1.49
N VAL A 266 -30.52 -6.35 1.45
CA VAL A 266 -30.68 -7.76 1.78
C VAL A 266 -31.42 -8.46 0.65
N GLU A 267 -30.95 -9.66 0.30
CA GLU A 267 -31.60 -10.54 -0.69
C GLU A 267 -31.77 -11.95 -0.16
N LEU A 268 -32.80 -12.64 -0.65
CA LEU A 268 -33.01 -14.05 -0.36
C LEU A 268 -32.28 -14.90 -1.42
N VAL A 269 -31.23 -15.60 -1.03
CA VAL A 269 -30.47 -16.51 -1.89
C VAL A 269 -30.84 -17.93 -1.50
N GLY A 270 -31.71 -18.58 -2.31
CA GLY A 270 -32.34 -19.82 -1.92
C GLY A 270 -33.27 -19.60 -0.71
N ASN A 271 -32.94 -20.23 0.42
CA ASN A 271 -33.66 -20.07 1.69
C ASN A 271 -32.89 -19.22 2.72
N LYS A 272 -31.79 -18.57 2.30
CA LYS A 272 -30.89 -17.83 3.15
C LYS A 272 -31.01 -16.33 2.87
N GLU A 273 -31.25 -15.56 3.91
CA GLU A 273 -31.18 -14.11 3.87
C GLU A 273 -29.72 -13.67 3.88
N MET A 274 -29.31 -12.87 2.89
CA MET A 274 -27.95 -12.42 2.73
C MET A 274 -27.88 -10.90 2.61
N HIS A 275 -27.07 -10.29 3.46
CA HIS A 275 -26.72 -8.89 3.33
C HIS A 275 -25.79 -8.69 2.13
N LEU A 276 -26.04 -7.63 1.37
CA LEU A 276 -25.21 -7.20 0.24
C LEU A 276 -24.21 -6.13 0.69
N HIS A 277 -22.98 -6.21 0.20
CA HIS A 277 -21.99 -5.19 0.53
C HIS A 277 -22.34 -3.85 -0.10
N MET A 278 -22.25 -2.79 0.71
CA MET A 278 -22.15 -1.42 0.23
C MET A 278 -20.79 -1.21 -0.43
N LEU A 279 -20.70 -0.29 -1.37
CA LEU A 279 -19.45 0.11 -2.00
C LEU A 279 -19.22 1.61 -1.86
N THR A 280 -18.05 1.99 -1.39
CA THR A 280 -17.55 3.37 -1.48
C THR A 280 -16.27 3.41 -2.31
N PHE A 281 -16.26 4.21 -3.35
CA PHE A 281 -15.06 4.59 -4.07
C PHE A 281 -14.86 6.10 -4.00
N ASP A 282 -13.68 6.54 -3.58
CA ASP A 282 -13.30 7.96 -3.66
C ASP A 282 -11.85 8.08 -4.16
N SER A 283 -11.67 8.95 -5.14
CA SER A 283 -10.35 9.23 -5.71
C SER A 283 -9.45 10.07 -4.79
N GLU A 284 -9.98 10.56 -3.67
CA GLU A 284 -9.25 11.37 -2.70
C GLU A 284 -9.57 10.95 -1.26
N LEU A 285 -8.61 10.26 -0.63
CA LEU A 285 -8.71 9.85 0.78
C LEU A 285 -8.97 11.03 1.74
N ASP A 286 -8.51 12.23 1.39
CA ASP A 286 -8.77 13.45 2.16
C ASP A 286 -10.28 13.78 2.25
N SER A 287 -11.10 13.36 1.29
CA SER A 287 -12.56 13.52 1.35
C SER A 287 -13.15 12.78 2.55
N SER A 288 -12.73 11.53 2.79
CA SER A 288 -13.13 10.73 3.95
C SER A 288 -12.64 11.35 5.27
N THR A 289 -11.38 11.78 5.30
CA THR A 289 -10.76 12.38 6.50
C THR A 289 -11.37 13.74 6.85
N ASN A 290 -11.74 14.54 5.84
CA ASN A 290 -12.39 15.83 6.04
C ASN A 290 -13.87 15.66 6.41
N ALA A 291 -14.53 14.62 5.90
CA ALA A 291 -15.90 14.28 6.30
C ALA A 291 -15.96 13.97 7.81
N SER A 292 -14.99 13.21 8.34
CA SER A 292 -14.90 12.93 9.78
C SER A 292 -14.78 14.18 10.66
N LYS A 293 -14.23 15.27 10.13
CA LYS A 293 -14.17 16.57 10.83
C LYS A 293 -15.49 17.35 10.80
N GLY A 294 -16.41 16.99 9.91
CA GLY A 294 -17.72 17.64 9.75
C GLY A 294 -18.74 17.31 10.82
N GLY A 295 -18.43 16.38 11.73
CA GLY A 295 -19.28 15.97 12.85
C GLY A 295 -19.63 14.48 12.85
N GLN A 296 -20.14 13.99 13.98
CA GLN A 296 -20.46 12.55 14.20
C GLN A 296 -21.46 11.98 13.17
N TRP A 297 -22.32 12.82 12.59
CA TRP A 297 -23.36 12.39 11.65
C TRP A 297 -22.82 11.93 10.28
N ILE A 298 -21.55 12.14 10.00
CA ILE A 298 -20.88 11.75 8.74
C ILE A 298 -19.61 10.95 8.99
N ASP A 299 -19.12 10.86 10.22
CA ASP A 299 -17.92 10.10 10.58
C ASP A 299 -18.21 8.59 10.56
N LYS A 300 -17.54 7.86 9.67
CA LYS A 300 -17.67 6.43 9.48
C LYS A 300 -16.49 5.63 10.09
N SER A 301 -15.63 6.27 10.87
CA SER A 301 -14.38 5.63 11.37
C SER A 301 -14.64 4.34 12.14
N THR A 302 -15.70 4.26 12.93
CA THR A 302 -16.08 3.04 13.64
C THR A 302 -16.56 1.94 12.68
N MET A 303 -17.38 2.30 11.69
CA MET A 303 -17.85 1.35 10.68
C MET A 303 -16.72 0.86 9.78
N GLU A 304 -15.71 1.69 9.47
CA GLU A 304 -14.53 1.26 8.72
C GLU A 304 -13.77 0.13 9.43
N LEU A 305 -13.70 0.17 10.77
CA LEU A 305 -13.10 -0.91 11.56
C LEU A 305 -13.93 -2.20 11.47
N LYS A 306 -15.24 -2.08 11.59
CA LYS A 306 -16.17 -3.21 11.64
C LYS A 306 -16.39 -3.87 10.27
N ALA A 307 -16.23 -3.11 9.18
CA ALA A 307 -16.39 -3.58 7.81
C ALA A 307 -15.48 -4.77 7.46
N PHE A 308 -14.28 -4.85 8.03
CA PHE A 308 -13.31 -5.90 7.72
C PHE A 308 -13.78 -7.31 8.07
N HIS A 309 -14.62 -7.46 9.10
CA HIS A 309 -15.16 -8.74 9.56
C HIS A 309 -16.69 -8.79 9.57
N ASN A 310 -17.38 -7.80 8.99
CA ASN A 310 -18.82 -7.62 9.03
C ASN A 310 -19.36 -7.63 10.47
N GLU A 311 -18.63 -6.95 11.38
CA GLU A 311 -18.98 -6.90 12.81
C GLU A 311 -20.24 -6.06 13.03
N GLU A 312 -21.03 -6.43 14.03
CA GLU A 312 -22.22 -5.70 14.44
C GLU A 312 -21.87 -4.32 14.99
N ASP A 313 -22.63 -3.30 14.61
CA ASP A 313 -22.68 -1.97 15.19
C ASP A 313 -24.07 -1.67 15.71
N ASN A 314 -24.23 -0.57 16.44
CA ASN A 314 -25.51 -0.19 17.02
C ASN A 314 -25.71 1.31 16.97
N GLN A 315 -26.91 1.72 16.54
CA GLN A 315 -27.33 3.11 16.67
C GLN A 315 -28.72 3.21 17.27
N GLN A 316 -28.99 4.29 17.99
CA GLN A 316 -30.26 4.56 18.62
C GLN A 316 -30.78 5.93 18.19
N TYR A 317 -31.86 5.95 17.43
CA TYR A 317 -32.58 7.16 17.06
C TYR A 317 -34.04 7.06 17.51
N LYS A 318 -34.62 8.18 17.88
CA LYS A 318 -36.05 8.29 18.26
C LYS A 318 -36.94 8.81 17.11
N ASN A 319 -36.35 9.03 15.91
CA ASN A 319 -37.11 9.51 14.76
C ASN A 319 -37.77 8.32 14.04
N VAL A 320 -38.99 8.58 13.52
CA VAL A 320 -39.81 7.55 12.86
C VAL A 320 -39.15 6.99 11.60
N ASP A 321 -38.32 7.76 10.93
CA ASP A 321 -37.70 7.46 9.64
C ASP A 321 -36.25 6.94 9.77
N SER A 322 -35.76 6.71 10.99
CA SER A 322 -34.38 6.26 11.22
C SER A 322 -34.33 4.83 11.73
N VAL A 323 -33.41 4.04 11.19
CA VAL A 323 -33.12 2.71 11.70
C VAL A 323 -32.54 2.82 13.10
N SER A 324 -33.10 2.08 14.04
CA SER A 324 -32.63 1.97 15.43
C SER A 324 -32.41 0.52 15.80
N GLY A 325 -31.29 0.22 16.43
CA GLY A 325 -30.91 -1.11 16.87
C GLY A 325 -29.57 -1.56 16.33
N PRO A 326 -29.25 -2.84 16.51
CA PRO A 326 -28.02 -3.43 15.96
C PRO A 326 -28.14 -3.60 14.43
N PHE A 327 -27.01 -3.52 13.76
CA PHE A 327 -26.86 -3.77 12.32
C PHE A 327 -25.46 -4.30 12.00
N ASP A 328 -25.33 -5.16 11.02
CA ASP A 328 -24.04 -5.69 10.57
C ASP A 328 -23.43 -4.79 9.49
N VAL A 329 -22.12 -4.56 9.57
CA VAL A 329 -21.41 -3.67 8.66
C VAL A 329 -20.91 -4.44 7.44
N TYR A 330 -21.73 -4.55 6.39
CA TYR A 330 -21.33 -5.09 5.08
C TYR A 330 -20.90 -3.95 4.16
N TRP A 331 -19.60 -3.60 4.20
CA TRP A 331 -19.09 -2.43 3.49
C TRP A 331 -17.69 -2.65 2.93
N ASN A 332 -17.56 -2.54 1.61
CA ASN A 332 -16.29 -2.52 0.90
C ASN A 332 -15.95 -1.09 0.49
N TYR A 333 -14.70 -0.69 0.62
CA TYR A 333 -14.27 0.63 0.22
C TYR A 333 -12.88 0.64 -0.42
N VAL A 334 -12.74 1.49 -1.44
CA VAL A 334 -11.50 1.74 -2.17
C VAL A 334 -11.25 3.24 -2.18
N TYR A 335 -10.15 3.67 -1.59
CA TYR A 335 -9.72 5.06 -1.61
C TYR A 335 -8.38 5.20 -2.30
N THR A 336 -8.21 6.25 -3.12
CA THR A 336 -6.88 6.66 -3.54
C THR A 336 -6.44 7.90 -2.78
N GLY A 337 -5.15 8.02 -2.48
CA GLY A 337 -4.67 9.13 -1.65
C GLY A 337 -3.19 9.38 -1.78
N THR A 338 -2.72 10.35 -1.00
CA THR A 338 -1.30 10.67 -0.88
C THR A 338 -0.73 10.09 0.43
N PRO A 339 0.60 9.94 0.56
CA PRO A 339 1.21 9.57 1.84
C PRO A 339 0.83 10.54 2.98
N LEU A 340 0.58 11.81 2.66
CA LEU A 340 0.14 12.79 3.66
C LEU A 340 -1.30 12.52 4.13
N SER A 341 -2.23 12.19 3.22
CA SER A 341 -3.61 11.85 3.58
C SER A 341 -3.67 10.57 4.42
N LEU A 342 -2.86 9.55 4.11
CA LEU A 342 -2.75 8.35 4.94
C LEU A 342 -2.24 8.66 6.35
N ARG A 343 -1.21 9.50 6.50
CA ARG A 343 -0.68 9.91 7.82
C ARG A 343 -1.69 10.71 8.65
N ARG A 344 -2.64 11.40 8.02
CA ARG A 344 -3.75 12.06 8.73
C ARG A 344 -4.80 11.06 9.21
N LYS A 345 -5.01 9.99 8.46
CA LYS A 345 -5.99 8.94 8.79
C LYS A 345 -5.45 7.96 9.83
N VAL A 346 -4.21 7.51 9.66
CA VAL A 346 -3.51 6.60 10.58
C VAL A 346 -2.34 7.34 11.22
N THR A 347 -2.42 7.52 12.53
CA THR A 347 -1.43 8.20 13.36
C THR A 347 -0.90 7.23 14.43
N GLU A 348 0.22 7.56 15.05
CA GLU A 348 0.72 6.81 16.21
C GLU A 348 -0.34 6.72 17.31
N ALA A 349 -1.05 7.81 17.59
CA ALA A 349 -2.07 7.87 18.65
C ALA A 349 -3.27 6.94 18.40
N ASN A 350 -3.67 6.73 17.12
CA ASN A 350 -4.82 5.88 16.79
C ASN A 350 -4.41 4.50 16.24
N PHE A 351 -3.11 4.18 16.17
CA PHE A 351 -2.64 2.88 15.69
C PHE A 351 -3.24 1.72 16.50
N GLY A 352 -3.31 1.88 17.81
CA GLY A 352 -3.90 0.90 18.74
C GLY A 352 -5.39 0.60 18.50
N SER A 353 -6.11 1.42 17.71
CA SER A 353 -7.50 1.13 17.32
C SER A 353 -7.65 -0.10 16.41
N GLY A 354 -6.54 -0.54 15.80
CA GLY A 354 -6.49 -1.70 14.90
C GLY A 354 -6.95 -1.44 13.47
N LEU A 355 -7.20 -0.18 13.07
CA LEU A 355 -7.56 0.17 11.68
C LEU A 355 -6.43 -0.20 10.72
N SER A 356 -5.19 0.16 11.05
CA SER A 356 -4.00 -0.09 10.21
C SER A 356 -3.82 -1.55 9.81
N THR A 357 -4.09 -2.49 10.73
CA THR A 357 -3.97 -3.93 10.46
C THR A 357 -5.11 -4.50 9.62
N ARG A 358 -6.19 -3.74 9.46
CA ARG A 358 -7.36 -4.09 8.62
C ARG A 358 -7.29 -3.50 7.21
N LEU A 359 -6.37 -2.56 6.95
CA LEU A 359 -6.23 -1.91 5.65
C LEU A 359 -5.27 -2.67 4.74
N ALA A 360 -5.59 -2.78 3.45
CA ALA A 360 -4.61 -3.05 2.42
C ALA A 360 -4.17 -1.72 1.79
N CYS A 361 -3.01 -1.25 2.21
CA CYS A 361 -2.41 -0.04 1.67
C CYS A 361 -1.39 -0.42 0.61
N ILE A 362 -1.69 -0.16 -0.67
CA ILE A 362 -0.81 -0.51 -1.77
C ILE A 362 -0.14 0.75 -2.30
N PRO A 363 1.20 0.79 -2.35
CA PRO A 363 1.91 1.94 -2.87
C PRO A 363 1.80 2.01 -4.39
N MET A 364 1.65 3.22 -4.90
CA MET A 364 1.74 3.52 -6.31
C MET A 364 2.93 4.47 -6.54
N PRO A 365 4.05 3.95 -7.05
CA PRO A 365 5.25 4.75 -7.21
C PRO A 365 5.12 5.75 -8.35
N GLY A 366 5.93 6.80 -8.30
CA GLY A 366 6.09 7.75 -9.39
C GLY A 366 6.69 7.13 -10.66
N SER A 367 6.80 7.96 -11.70
CA SER A 367 7.30 7.52 -13.01
C SER A 367 8.77 7.16 -13.05
N ASN A 368 9.51 7.45 -11.98
CA ASN A 368 10.99 7.35 -11.97
C ASN A 368 11.64 8.07 -13.17
N PHE A 369 11.07 9.26 -13.52
CA PHE A 369 11.46 10.07 -14.67
C PHE A 369 11.22 9.43 -16.06
N GLU A 370 10.65 8.26 -16.13
CA GLU A 370 10.29 7.61 -17.39
C GLU A 370 8.98 8.17 -17.94
N MET A 371 8.93 8.41 -19.23
CA MET A 371 7.70 8.81 -19.92
C MET A 371 6.89 7.58 -20.35
N MET A 372 5.56 7.70 -20.28
CA MET A 372 4.68 6.69 -20.89
C MET A 372 4.81 6.76 -22.41
N PRO A 373 4.77 5.60 -23.12
CA PRO A 373 4.78 5.58 -24.57
C PRO A 373 3.64 6.43 -25.15
N LEU A 374 3.95 7.21 -26.18
CA LEU A 374 2.94 7.97 -26.91
C LEU A 374 1.96 7.00 -27.60
N ARG A 375 0.68 7.04 -27.22
CA ARG A 375 -0.38 6.27 -27.85
C ARG A 375 -1.32 7.22 -28.60
N ARG A 376 -1.67 6.88 -29.83
CA ARG A 376 -2.66 7.64 -30.59
C ARG A 376 -4.07 7.23 -30.13
N HIS A 377 -5.00 8.17 -30.11
CA HIS A 377 -6.40 7.91 -29.75
C HIS A 377 -7.03 6.79 -30.59
N SER A 378 -6.72 6.74 -31.90
CA SER A 378 -7.20 5.71 -32.82
C SER A 378 -6.67 4.28 -32.54
N ALA A 379 -5.67 4.13 -31.65
CA ALA A 379 -5.10 2.85 -31.29
C ALA A 379 -5.67 2.31 -29.95
N VAL A 380 -6.68 2.97 -29.37
CA VAL A 380 -7.33 2.50 -28.14
C VAL A 380 -8.34 1.40 -28.51
N ASP A 381 -8.06 0.20 -28.06
CA ASP A 381 -8.98 -0.92 -28.19
C ASP A 381 -10.04 -0.87 -27.05
N HIS A 382 -11.29 -0.62 -27.42
CA HIS A 382 -12.42 -0.59 -26.49
C HIS A 382 -12.96 -2.00 -26.15
N SER A 383 -12.51 -3.04 -26.86
CA SER A 383 -12.94 -4.42 -26.59
C SER A 383 -12.57 -4.86 -25.16
N SER A 384 -11.45 -4.38 -24.64
CA SER A 384 -11.01 -4.63 -23.27
C SER A 384 -11.97 -4.05 -22.22
N GLU A 385 -12.63 -2.93 -22.49
CA GLU A 385 -13.61 -2.32 -21.59
C GLU A 385 -14.91 -3.12 -21.53
N GLU A 386 -15.37 -3.61 -22.67
CA GLU A 386 -16.56 -4.47 -22.74
C GLU A 386 -16.30 -5.84 -22.09
N LEU A 387 -15.09 -6.39 -22.23
CA LEU A 387 -14.69 -7.61 -21.56
C LEU A 387 -14.74 -7.45 -20.02
N LEU A 388 -14.18 -6.37 -19.50
CA LEU A 388 -14.18 -6.08 -18.07
C LEU A 388 -15.62 -5.93 -17.51
N LYS A 389 -16.48 -5.19 -18.20
CA LYS A 389 -17.91 -5.07 -17.83
C LYS A 389 -18.62 -6.42 -17.88
N ALA A 390 -18.39 -7.20 -18.93
CA ALA A 390 -19.02 -8.50 -19.07
C ALA A 390 -18.68 -9.44 -17.89
N TRP A 391 -17.42 -9.42 -17.42
CA TRP A 391 -17.03 -10.18 -16.24
C TRP A 391 -17.67 -9.65 -14.95
N ALA A 392 -17.76 -8.34 -14.77
CA ALA A 392 -18.46 -7.77 -13.62
C ALA A 392 -19.92 -8.24 -13.56
N TYR A 393 -20.66 -8.19 -14.68
CA TYR A 393 -22.04 -8.72 -14.74
C TYR A 393 -22.15 -10.23 -14.56
N ARG A 394 -21.13 -11.01 -14.92
CA ARG A 394 -21.09 -12.45 -14.64
C ARG A 394 -20.92 -12.71 -13.14
N LEU A 395 -19.96 -12.04 -12.51
CA LEU A 395 -19.66 -12.21 -11.09
C LEU A 395 -20.80 -11.72 -10.18
N ASP A 396 -21.53 -10.68 -10.56
CA ASP A 396 -22.70 -10.20 -9.79
C ASP A 396 -23.85 -11.23 -9.70
N ARG A 397 -23.83 -12.27 -10.54
CA ARG A 397 -24.81 -13.37 -10.50
C ARG A 397 -24.35 -14.60 -9.70
N VAL A 398 -23.11 -14.60 -9.28
CA VAL A 398 -22.53 -15.71 -8.51
C VAL A 398 -23.08 -15.69 -7.09
N ASN A 399 -23.47 -16.87 -6.60
CA ASN A 399 -23.93 -17.07 -5.23
C ASN A 399 -23.50 -18.45 -4.73
N GLY A 400 -23.40 -18.61 -3.42
CA GLY A 400 -23.07 -19.88 -2.81
C GLY A 400 -21.70 -19.90 -2.14
N GLU A 401 -21.33 -21.08 -1.66
CA GLU A 401 -20.03 -21.31 -1.03
C GLU A 401 -18.92 -21.32 -2.08
N LEU A 402 -17.81 -20.65 -1.78
CA LEU A 402 -16.62 -20.66 -2.60
C LEU A 402 -15.69 -21.79 -2.14
N PRO A 403 -15.25 -22.70 -3.05
CA PRO A 403 -14.43 -23.87 -2.69
C PRO A 403 -12.94 -23.50 -2.53
N VAL A 404 -12.65 -22.51 -1.69
CA VAL A 404 -11.30 -21.94 -1.50
C VAL A 404 -10.55 -22.53 -0.31
N TRP A 405 -11.04 -23.63 0.27
CA TRP A 405 -10.38 -24.26 1.42
C TRP A 405 -8.90 -24.62 1.18
N PRO A 406 -8.48 -25.12 -0.01
CA PRO A 406 -7.06 -25.38 -0.26
C PRO A 406 -6.18 -24.11 -0.20
N LEU A 407 -6.72 -22.92 -0.50
CA LEU A 407 -6.01 -21.64 -0.28
C LEU A 407 -5.92 -21.31 1.21
N VAL A 408 -6.96 -21.65 1.98
CA VAL A 408 -6.97 -21.47 3.45
C VAL A 408 -5.86 -22.31 4.10
N GLU A 409 -5.63 -23.54 3.62
CA GLU A 409 -4.54 -24.41 4.07
C GLU A 409 -3.16 -23.81 3.74
N GLU A 410 -2.97 -23.28 2.53
CA GLU A 410 -1.74 -22.55 2.13
C GLU A 410 -1.50 -21.34 3.04
N ILE A 411 -2.53 -20.53 3.29
CA ILE A 411 -2.46 -19.36 4.15
C ILE A 411 -2.13 -19.74 5.59
N TRP A 412 -2.68 -20.84 6.08
CA TRP A 412 -2.38 -21.34 7.42
C TRP A 412 -0.90 -21.71 7.56
N GLN A 413 -0.32 -22.41 6.57
CA GLN A 413 1.10 -22.73 6.54
C GLN A 413 1.95 -21.46 6.51
N TRP A 414 1.62 -20.54 5.59
CA TRP A 414 2.31 -19.26 5.45
C TRP A 414 2.27 -18.46 6.77
N THR A 415 1.11 -18.35 7.38
CA THR A 415 0.92 -17.63 8.65
C THR A 415 1.71 -18.27 9.78
N ARG A 416 1.67 -19.61 9.89
CA ARG A 416 2.43 -20.36 10.90
C ARG A 416 3.92 -20.10 10.79
N ASP A 417 4.45 -20.15 9.58
CA ASP A 417 5.89 -20.00 9.35
C ASP A 417 6.37 -18.57 9.66
N HIS A 418 5.58 -17.56 9.29
CA HIS A 418 5.89 -16.16 9.63
C HIS A 418 5.73 -15.88 11.14
N LEU A 419 4.71 -16.42 11.79
CA LEU A 419 4.54 -16.29 13.25
C LEU A 419 5.68 -16.98 14.01
N LEU A 420 6.19 -18.08 13.49
CA LEU A 420 7.33 -18.76 14.09
C LEU A 420 8.60 -17.91 14.00
N LEU A 421 8.82 -17.21 12.88
CA LEU A 421 9.90 -16.24 12.73
C LEU A 421 9.73 -15.05 13.70
N ALA A 422 8.56 -14.44 13.73
CA ALA A 422 8.24 -13.35 14.66
C ALA A 422 8.41 -13.77 16.13
N LYS A 423 8.07 -15.01 16.47
CA LYS A 423 8.28 -15.56 17.81
C LYS A 423 9.76 -15.71 18.17
N ILE A 424 10.59 -16.15 17.24
CA ILE A 424 12.04 -16.28 17.44
C ILE A 424 12.66 -14.91 17.66
N ASP A 425 12.29 -13.94 16.82
CA ASP A 425 12.77 -12.57 16.91
C ASP A 425 12.14 -11.80 18.10
N GLN A 426 11.12 -12.37 18.76
CA GLN A 426 10.27 -11.70 19.77
C GLN A 426 9.67 -10.39 19.24
N ASP A 427 9.45 -10.28 17.94
CA ASP A 427 8.88 -9.12 17.29
C ASP A 427 7.35 -9.14 17.38
N LYS A 428 6.81 -8.51 18.44
CA LYS A 428 5.37 -8.36 18.65
C LYS A 428 4.71 -7.46 17.60
N ALA A 429 5.46 -6.56 17.00
CA ALA A 429 4.97 -5.70 15.94
C ALA A 429 4.73 -6.52 14.67
N ASP A 430 5.66 -7.41 14.35
CA ASP A 430 5.52 -8.34 13.22
C ASP A 430 4.35 -9.33 13.45
N GLU A 431 4.27 -9.95 14.62
CA GLU A 431 3.13 -10.80 14.99
C GLU A 431 1.78 -10.10 14.74
N LEU A 432 1.65 -8.82 15.15
CA LEU A 432 0.42 -8.05 14.95
C LEU A 432 0.11 -7.83 13.46
N LEU A 433 1.11 -7.52 12.65
CA LEU A 433 0.93 -7.22 11.23
C LEU A 433 0.60 -8.47 10.40
N ILE A 434 1.15 -9.65 10.75
CA ILE A 434 0.90 -10.94 10.07
C ILE A 434 -0.56 -11.38 10.19
N MET A 435 -1.20 -11.21 11.34
CA MET A 435 -2.46 -11.87 11.71
C MET A 435 -3.63 -11.66 10.74
N ARG A 436 -3.63 -10.59 9.95
CA ARG A 436 -4.73 -10.28 9.02
C ARG A 436 -4.37 -10.36 7.55
N VAL A 437 -3.11 -10.65 7.24
CA VAL A 437 -2.63 -10.76 5.84
C VAL A 437 -3.39 -11.84 5.08
N GLY A 438 -3.63 -12.99 5.71
CA GLY A 438 -4.29 -14.14 5.08
C GLY A 438 -5.69 -13.88 4.55
N TYR A 439 -6.48 -13.00 5.21
CA TYR A 439 -7.81 -12.64 4.71
C TYR A 439 -7.74 -11.96 3.33
N TYR A 440 -6.70 -11.14 3.11
CA TYR A 440 -6.46 -10.53 1.80
C TYR A 440 -5.96 -11.55 0.76
N GLY A 441 -5.24 -12.59 1.19
CA GLY A 441 -4.87 -13.70 0.30
C GLY A 441 -6.11 -14.30 -0.37
N ILE A 442 -7.16 -14.60 0.42
CA ILE A 442 -8.44 -15.08 -0.11
C ILE A 442 -9.16 -13.99 -0.90
N ALA A 443 -9.38 -12.83 -0.29
CA ALA A 443 -10.23 -11.80 -0.89
C ALA A 443 -9.71 -11.32 -2.26
N ILE A 444 -8.40 -11.10 -2.40
CA ILE A 444 -7.81 -10.57 -3.63
C ILE A 444 -7.68 -11.67 -4.71
N ALA A 445 -7.31 -12.90 -4.34
CA ALA A 445 -7.10 -13.96 -5.34
C ALA A 445 -8.43 -14.53 -5.88
N THR A 446 -9.44 -14.69 -5.03
CA THR A 446 -10.68 -15.42 -5.36
C THR A 446 -11.41 -14.90 -6.60
N PRO A 447 -11.61 -13.59 -6.85
CA PRO A 447 -12.29 -13.14 -8.07
C PRO A 447 -11.57 -13.60 -9.35
N TYR A 448 -10.24 -13.54 -9.38
CA TYR A 448 -9.45 -13.97 -10.54
C TYR A 448 -9.46 -15.48 -10.72
N ILE A 449 -9.36 -16.23 -9.62
CA ILE A 449 -9.43 -17.69 -9.63
C ILE A 449 -10.79 -18.16 -10.14
N LEU A 450 -11.88 -17.58 -9.65
CA LEU A 450 -13.23 -17.90 -10.11
C LEU A 450 -13.41 -17.61 -11.61
N MET A 451 -12.87 -16.48 -12.10
CA MET A 451 -12.90 -16.18 -13.54
C MET A 451 -12.11 -17.19 -14.37
N ARG A 452 -10.96 -17.65 -13.85
CA ARG A 452 -10.13 -18.68 -14.49
C ARG A 452 -10.84 -20.03 -14.59
N HIS A 453 -11.54 -20.42 -13.54
CA HIS A 453 -12.29 -21.67 -13.46
C HIS A 453 -13.79 -21.48 -13.80
N TRP A 454 -14.13 -20.46 -14.60
CA TRP A 454 -15.53 -20.11 -14.87
C TRP A 454 -16.35 -21.23 -15.49
N GLU A 455 -15.80 -21.98 -16.44
CA GLU A 455 -16.50 -23.07 -17.12
C GLU A 455 -16.85 -24.20 -16.15
N GLU A 456 -15.94 -24.56 -15.25
CA GLU A 456 -16.16 -25.56 -14.21
C GLU A 456 -17.22 -25.07 -13.21
N TRP A 457 -17.10 -23.81 -12.74
CA TRP A 457 -18.07 -23.20 -11.84
C TRP A 457 -19.47 -23.11 -12.45
N GLU A 458 -19.60 -22.76 -13.70
CA GLU A 458 -20.90 -22.63 -14.37
C GLU A 458 -21.64 -23.97 -14.43
N GLN A 459 -20.90 -25.06 -14.62
CA GLN A 459 -21.45 -26.41 -14.72
C GLN A 459 -21.73 -27.05 -13.35
N THR A 460 -20.82 -26.91 -12.39
CA THR A 460 -20.80 -27.71 -11.16
C THR A 460 -21.01 -26.90 -9.87
N LYS A 461 -20.93 -25.56 -9.94
CA LYS A 461 -20.91 -24.66 -8.80
C LYS A 461 -19.76 -24.94 -7.83
N THR A 462 -18.71 -25.56 -8.33
CA THR A 462 -17.43 -25.76 -7.63
C THR A 462 -16.29 -25.66 -8.62
N PHE A 463 -15.05 -25.60 -8.14
CA PHE A 463 -13.82 -25.67 -8.94
C PHE A 463 -12.67 -26.19 -8.09
N THR A 464 -11.60 -26.64 -8.76
CA THR A 464 -10.44 -27.23 -8.10
C THR A 464 -9.28 -26.24 -8.12
N ILE A 465 -8.77 -25.88 -6.93
CA ILE A 465 -7.60 -25.02 -6.77
C ILE A 465 -6.34 -25.76 -7.24
N ASP A 466 -5.58 -25.15 -8.12
CA ASP A 466 -4.30 -25.67 -8.61
C ASP A 466 -3.08 -24.84 -8.17
N ASP A 467 -1.90 -25.19 -8.66
CA ASP A 467 -0.65 -24.53 -8.24
C ASP A 467 -0.56 -23.08 -8.72
N GLN A 468 -1.15 -22.72 -9.86
CA GLN A 468 -1.18 -21.33 -10.33
C GLN A 468 -2.08 -20.45 -9.45
N ASP A 469 -3.21 -21.00 -8.96
CA ASP A 469 -4.09 -20.30 -8.03
C ASP A 469 -3.38 -20.04 -6.69
N LYS A 470 -2.61 -21.03 -6.21
CA LYS A 470 -1.79 -20.90 -5.01
C LYS A 470 -0.66 -19.88 -5.21
N GLU A 471 -0.03 -19.87 -6.38
CA GLU A 471 0.99 -18.88 -6.72
C GLU A 471 0.46 -17.44 -6.68
N LEU A 472 -0.73 -17.19 -7.23
CA LEU A 472 -1.40 -15.91 -7.12
C LEU A 472 -1.70 -15.54 -5.66
N CYS A 473 -2.22 -16.47 -4.88
CA CYS A 473 -2.48 -16.26 -3.46
C CYS A 473 -1.19 -15.91 -2.69
N GLN A 474 -0.10 -16.66 -2.89
CA GLN A 474 1.19 -16.41 -2.27
C GLN A 474 1.78 -15.05 -2.68
N LEU A 475 1.63 -14.64 -3.94
CA LEU A 475 2.02 -13.30 -4.40
C LEU A 475 1.25 -12.22 -3.66
N VAL A 476 -0.07 -12.37 -3.49
CA VAL A 476 -0.92 -11.44 -2.75
C VAL A 476 -0.50 -11.36 -1.27
N LEU A 477 -0.25 -12.50 -0.62
CA LEU A 477 0.24 -12.55 0.76
C LEU A 477 1.55 -11.77 0.92
N ASN A 478 2.49 -11.97 0.00
CA ASN A 478 3.78 -11.28 0.01
C ASN A 478 3.63 -9.76 -0.18
N ILE A 479 2.82 -9.33 -1.16
CA ILE A 479 2.53 -7.90 -1.38
C ILE A 479 1.90 -7.30 -0.12
N GLN A 480 0.85 -7.91 0.43
CA GLN A 480 0.14 -7.40 1.60
C GLN A 480 1.07 -7.31 2.83
N TYR A 481 1.87 -8.33 3.09
CA TYR A 481 2.80 -8.38 4.20
C TYR A 481 3.85 -7.28 4.11
N GLN A 482 4.52 -7.17 2.98
CA GLN A 482 5.58 -6.17 2.77
C GLN A 482 5.04 -4.73 2.81
N THR A 483 3.87 -4.50 2.23
CA THR A 483 3.25 -3.17 2.25
C THR A 483 2.72 -2.80 3.63
N GLN A 484 2.23 -3.75 4.44
CA GLN A 484 1.90 -3.55 5.84
C GLN A 484 3.12 -3.09 6.64
N HIS A 485 4.26 -3.75 6.46
CA HIS A 485 5.52 -3.35 7.08
C HIS A 485 5.99 -1.97 6.65
N PHE A 486 5.88 -1.68 5.35
CA PHE A 486 6.28 -0.39 4.79
C PHE A 486 5.48 0.77 5.39
N PHE A 487 4.16 0.66 5.42
CA PHE A 487 3.29 1.74 5.90
C PHE A 487 3.17 1.81 7.41
N PHE A 488 3.15 0.67 8.09
CA PHE A 488 2.74 0.59 9.49
C PHE A 488 3.77 -0.03 10.44
N GLY A 489 4.85 -0.64 9.94
CA GLY A 489 5.86 -1.30 10.76
C GLY A 489 6.48 -0.39 11.81
N LYS A 490 6.73 0.89 11.46
CA LYS A 490 7.23 1.89 12.42
C LYS A 490 6.22 2.15 13.54
N TYR A 491 4.94 2.34 13.22
CA TYR A 491 3.88 2.59 14.22
C TYR A 491 3.66 1.38 15.11
N ALA A 492 3.72 0.17 14.55
CA ALA A 492 3.60 -1.07 15.30
C ALA A 492 4.72 -1.21 16.34
N ARG A 493 5.98 -0.96 15.96
CA ARG A 493 7.11 -0.99 16.89
C ARG A 493 6.98 0.08 17.99
N GLN A 494 6.67 1.32 17.61
CA GLN A 494 6.46 2.41 18.57
C GLN A 494 5.34 2.08 19.57
N TYR A 495 4.24 1.50 19.11
CA TYR A 495 3.13 1.08 19.97
C TYR A 495 3.59 0.09 21.04
N PHE A 496 4.34 -0.95 20.68
CA PHE A 496 4.84 -1.93 21.66
C PHE A 496 5.97 -1.38 22.52
N ASP A 497 6.84 -0.52 21.99
CA ASP A 497 7.88 0.18 22.76
C ASP A 497 7.25 1.06 23.85
N ASN A 498 6.20 1.80 23.53
CA ASN A 498 5.47 2.63 24.49
C ASN A 498 4.80 1.77 25.57
N MET A 499 4.12 0.68 25.20
CA MET A 499 3.55 -0.26 26.17
C MET A 499 4.61 -0.87 27.09
N ASN A 500 5.78 -1.24 26.56
CA ASN A 500 6.87 -1.80 27.35
C ASN A 500 7.51 -0.78 28.27
N ASN A 501 7.61 0.49 27.86
CA ASN A 501 8.13 1.59 28.67
C ASN A 501 7.18 1.94 29.82
N GLU A 502 5.88 1.84 29.62
CA GLU A 502 4.86 2.00 30.67
C GLU A 502 4.89 0.83 31.67
N ALA A 503 5.13 -0.39 31.19
CA ALA A 503 5.14 -1.59 32.04
C ALA A 503 6.48 -1.86 32.74
N ASN A 504 7.62 -1.37 32.25
CA ASN A 504 8.96 -1.68 32.77
C ASN A 504 9.94 -0.52 32.59
N THR A 505 10.13 0.26 33.61
CA THR A 505 11.07 1.39 33.67
C THR A 505 12.57 1.01 33.57
N ASN A 506 12.97 -0.24 33.51
CA ASN A 506 14.40 -0.58 33.69
C ASN A 506 15.00 -1.80 32.97
N ARG A 507 14.38 -2.42 31.94
CA ARG A 507 15.08 -3.49 31.21
C ARG A 507 14.70 -3.54 29.72
N ARG A 508 15.56 -2.97 28.86
CA ARG A 508 15.63 -3.39 27.46
C ARG A 508 16.05 -4.86 27.42
N ARG A 509 15.10 -5.78 27.18
CA ARG A 509 15.44 -7.19 26.88
C ARG A 509 15.98 -7.22 25.47
N ARG A 510 17.24 -7.62 25.33
CA ARG A 510 17.76 -8.06 24.01
C ARG A 510 16.86 -9.20 23.52
N GLY A 511 16.43 -9.15 22.26
CA GLY A 511 15.63 -10.22 21.68
C GLY A 511 16.31 -11.58 21.88
N LYS A 512 15.54 -12.66 22.08
CA LYS A 512 16.09 -14.03 22.25
C LYS A 512 16.98 -14.43 21.07
N THR A 513 16.59 -14.01 19.86
CA THR A 513 17.38 -14.24 18.65
C THR A 513 18.77 -13.64 18.75
N LYS A 514 18.88 -12.39 19.20
CA LYS A 514 20.16 -11.74 19.38
C LYS A 514 21.00 -12.44 20.45
N ILE A 515 20.41 -12.75 21.60
CA ILE A 515 21.09 -13.46 22.67
C ILE A 515 21.56 -14.85 22.20
N ALA A 516 20.69 -15.60 21.53
CA ALA A 516 21.03 -16.92 21.01
C ALA A 516 22.12 -16.83 19.94
N PHE A 517 22.06 -15.85 19.04
CA PHE A 517 23.09 -15.64 18.03
C PHE A 517 24.42 -15.17 18.63
N ASP A 518 24.39 -14.24 19.61
CA ASP A 518 25.60 -13.75 20.27
C ASP A 518 26.30 -14.88 21.05
N ASN A 519 25.54 -15.85 21.56
CA ASN A 519 26.06 -17.04 22.28
C ASN A 519 26.64 -18.12 21.33
N LEU A 520 26.37 -18.11 20.04
CA LEU A 520 27.03 -19.01 19.10
C LEU A 520 28.54 -18.76 19.08
N PRO A 521 29.38 -19.77 18.92
CA PRO A 521 30.83 -19.57 18.70
C PRO A 521 31.10 -18.79 17.40
N GLU A 522 32.31 -18.28 17.22
CA GLU A 522 32.69 -17.53 16.00
C GLU A 522 32.53 -18.40 14.73
N ASN A 523 32.90 -19.68 14.83
CA ASN A 523 32.61 -20.72 13.83
C ASN A 523 31.65 -21.74 14.46
N PHE A 524 30.56 -22.04 13.76
CA PHE A 524 29.50 -22.89 14.29
C PHE A 524 28.88 -23.79 13.22
N THR A 525 28.18 -24.82 13.68
CA THR A 525 27.46 -25.80 12.85
C THR A 525 25.95 -25.58 12.91
N LEU A 526 25.22 -26.33 12.09
CA LEU A 526 23.75 -26.38 12.18
C LEU A 526 23.23 -26.91 13.52
N GLU A 527 24.00 -27.81 14.15
CA GLU A 527 23.65 -28.37 15.47
C GLU A 527 23.78 -27.33 16.57
N ASP A 528 24.84 -26.49 16.51
CA ASP A 528 25.01 -25.37 17.44
C ASP A 528 23.85 -24.38 17.32
N VAL A 529 23.36 -24.09 16.11
CA VAL A 529 22.19 -23.25 15.89
C VAL A 529 20.93 -23.91 16.46
N ALA A 530 20.71 -25.20 16.19
CA ALA A 530 19.55 -25.91 16.71
C ALA A 530 19.53 -25.89 18.25
N GLN A 531 20.68 -26.06 18.89
CA GLN A 531 20.82 -26.01 20.34
C GLN A 531 20.65 -24.59 20.90
N ALA A 532 21.31 -23.58 20.31
CA ALA A 532 21.24 -22.20 20.79
C ALA A 532 19.84 -21.60 20.69
N PHE A 533 19.06 -22.00 19.67
CA PHE A 533 17.71 -21.53 19.42
C PHE A 533 16.61 -22.48 19.93
N ASP A 534 16.97 -23.56 20.63
CA ASP A 534 16.05 -24.59 21.13
C ASP A 534 15.06 -25.05 20.05
N THR A 535 15.58 -25.48 18.91
CA THR A 535 14.78 -25.81 17.72
C THR A 535 15.26 -27.08 17.03
N ASN A 536 14.49 -27.58 16.05
CA ASN A 536 14.88 -28.72 15.25
C ASN A 536 15.86 -28.33 14.12
N GLN A 537 16.53 -29.33 13.53
CA GLN A 537 17.52 -29.10 12.47
C GLN A 537 16.94 -28.44 11.21
N ASP A 538 15.69 -28.73 10.86
CA ASP A 538 15.07 -28.14 9.66
C ASP A 538 14.85 -26.64 9.85
N TYR A 539 14.45 -26.24 11.04
CA TYR A 539 14.30 -24.82 11.35
C TYR A 539 15.66 -24.12 11.52
N ALA A 540 16.66 -24.78 12.07
CA ALA A 540 18.02 -24.26 12.12
C ALA A 540 18.56 -23.94 10.70
N ARG A 541 18.21 -24.75 9.68
CA ARG A 541 18.55 -24.47 8.28
C ARG A 541 17.90 -23.17 7.78
N VAL A 542 16.64 -22.93 8.14
CA VAL A 542 15.94 -21.68 7.78
C VAL A 542 16.61 -20.48 8.42
N LEU A 543 17.00 -20.56 9.70
CA LEU A 543 17.71 -19.49 10.41
C LEU A 543 19.05 -19.18 9.76
N VAL A 544 19.84 -20.20 9.48
CA VAL A 544 21.14 -20.06 8.81
C VAL A 544 20.99 -19.45 7.41
N PHE A 545 19.99 -19.87 6.65
CA PHE A 545 19.70 -19.28 5.34
C PHE A 545 19.40 -17.78 5.47
N ARG A 546 18.57 -17.39 6.45
CA ARG A 546 18.24 -15.99 6.73
C ARG A 546 19.47 -15.19 7.14
N PHE A 547 20.24 -15.66 8.12
CA PHE A 547 21.45 -14.99 8.59
C PHE A 547 22.49 -14.81 7.47
N LYS A 548 22.59 -15.79 6.56
CA LYS A 548 23.44 -15.68 5.37
C LYS A 548 22.89 -14.63 4.38
N LYS A 549 21.58 -14.63 4.12
CA LYS A 549 20.93 -13.65 3.25
C LYS A 549 21.10 -12.23 3.77
N ASP A 550 21.02 -12.05 5.09
CA ASP A 550 21.11 -10.75 5.76
C ASP A 550 22.58 -10.32 6.02
N GLY A 551 23.57 -11.14 5.59
CA GLY A 551 24.99 -10.81 5.66
C GLY A 551 25.62 -10.94 7.05
N PHE A 552 24.97 -11.61 8.01
CA PHE A 552 25.50 -11.82 9.36
C PHE A 552 26.46 -12.99 9.48
N ILE A 553 26.40 -13.92 8.53
CA ILE A 553 27.26 -15.11 8.49
C ILE A 553 27.74 -15.43 7.07
N GLU A 554 28.86 -16.14 6.98
CA GLU A 554 29.32 -16.79 5.75
C GLU A 554 29.45 -18.31 5.94
N ARG A 555 29.33 -19.07 4.86
CA ARG A 555 29.54 -20.50 4.87
C ARG A 555 30.98 -20.80 4.46
N LEU A 556 31.68 -21.57 5.26
CA LEU A 556 33.06 -22.01 4.99
C LEU A 556 33.09 -23.26 4.10
N GLU A 557 34.28 -23.58 3.54
CA GLU A 557 34.49 -24.74 2.65
C GLU A 557 34.24 -26.08 3.33
N ASP A 558 34.49 -26.17 4.64
CA ASP A 558 34.24 -27.35 5.48
C ASP A 558 32.75 -27.58 5.83
N GLY A 559 31.87 -26.69 5.37
CA GLY A 559 30.42 -26.76 5.61
C GLY A 559 29.94 -26.08 6.90
N THR A 560 30.86 -25.56 7.72
CA THR A 560 30.52 -24.74 8.91
C THR A 560 30.19 -23.30 8.52
N TYR A 561 29.79 -22.49 9.51
CA TYR A 561 29.41 -21.09 9.32
C TYR A 561 30.25 -20.21 10.22
N LYS A 562 30.63 -19.02 9.72
CA LYS A 562 31.39 -18.01 10.46
C LYS A 562 30.55 -16.75 10.66
N LYS A 563 30.59 -16.17 11.84
CA LYS A 563 29.99 -14.88 12.14
C LYS A 563 30.76 -13.76 11.42
N LEU A 564 30.01 -12.83 10.80
CA LEU A 564 30.54 -11.60 10.19
C LEU A 564 30.22 -10.36 11.02
N GLY A 565 29.31 -10.47 12.00
CA GLY A 565 28.88 -9.37 12.87
C GLY A 565 27.87 -9.82 13.90
N SER A 566 27.29 -8.87 14.65
CA SER A 566 26.15 -9.09 15.55
C SER A 566 24.85 -8.70 14.86
N ILE A 567 23.75 -9.44 15.15
CA ILE A 567 22.41 -9.17 14.63
C ILE A 567 21.84 -7.88 15.25
#